data_5fe924c4697a514cf258ea2701f33989
#
_entry.id   5fe924c4697a514cf258ea2701f33989
#
_cell.length_a   1.000
_cell.length_b   1.000
_cell.length_c   1.000
_cell.angle_alpha   90.00
_cell.angle_beta   90.00
_cell.angle_gamma   90.00
#
_symmetry.space_group_name_H-M   'P 1'
#
loop_
_entity.id
_entity.type
_entity.pdbx_description
1 polymer ?
#
loop_
_entity_poly.entity_id
_entity_poly.type
_entity_poly.pdbx_seq_one_letter_code
_entity_poly.pdbx_strand_id
1 'polypeptide(L)'
;SFLITSYPWVVQHGGRQMYDIYEEVLTRKLARPLDRSETLQIEFFVTGAKHMTRHWVEGRMADSPELMAHIFTSAMPAFALPLLEPDTGPSAQADTTA
;
A
#
# COMPACT_ATOMS: atom_id res chain seq x y z
N SER A 1 -0.28 -8.46 6.81
CA SER A 1 -0.42 -7.25 6.04
C SER A 1 -0.33 -7.58 4.55
N PHE A 2 -0.99 -6.75 3.76
CA PHE A 2 -1.00 -6.97 2.32
C PHE A 2 0.42 -7.02 1.75
N LEU A 3 1.26 -6.08 2.16
CA LEU A 3 2.63 -6.01 1.64
C LEU A 3 3.44 -7.23 2.03
N ILE A 4 3.28 -7.69 3.24
CA ILE A 4 4.00 -8.89 3.71
C ILE A 4 3.54 -10.11 2.92
N THR A 5 2.23 -10.26 2.77
CA THR A 5 1.65 -11.40 2.06
C THR A 5 2.04 -11.39 0.59
N SER A 6 2.16 -10.19 0.00
CA SER A 6 2.44 -10.04 -1.42
C SER A 6 3.91 -10.00 -1.75
N TYR A 7 4.79 -10.08 -0.75
CA TYR A 7 6.21 -9.89 -0.99
C TYR A 7 6.78 -10.79 -2.09
N PRO A 8 6.49 -12.11 -2.09
CA PRO A 8 7.06 -12.96 -3.16
C PRO A 8 6.59 -12.52 -4.54
N TRP A 9 5.34 -12.09 -4.65
CA TRP A 9 4.81 -11.61 -5.91
C TRP A 9 5.51 -10.33 -6.35
N VAL A 10 5.73 -9.41 -5.41
CA VAL A 10 6.39 -8.13 -5.70
C VAL A 10 7.81 -8.38 -6.19
N VAL A 11 8.55 -9.27 -5.53
CA VAL A 11 9.91 -9.59 -5.95
C VAL A 11 9.92 -10.16 -7.36
N GLN A 12 8.97 -11.03 -7.66
CA GLN A 12 8.90 -11.67 -8.95
C GLN A 12 8.51 -10.71 -10.06
N HIS A 13 7.58 -9.79 -9.79
CA HIS A 13 7.01 -8.92 -10.82
C HIS A 13 7.60 -7.51 -10.82
N GLY A 14 8.19 -7.09 -9.70
CA GLY A 14 8.86 -5.81 -9.63
C GLY A 14 7.94 -4.65 -9.28
N GLY A 15 8.55 -3.47 -9.09
CA GLY A 15 7.83 -2.31 -8.59
C GLY A 15 6.85 -1.72 -9.59
N ARG A 16 7.11 -1.92 -10.90
CA ARG A 16 6.18 -1.42 -11.90
C ARG A 16 4.83 -2.10 -11.79
N GLN A 17 4.85 -3.40 -11.51
CA GLN A 17 3.61 -4.12 -11.31
C GLN A 17 2.87 -3.62 -10.09
N MET A 18 3.59 -3.33 -9.03
CA MET A 18 2.98 -2.81 -7.82
C MET A 18 2.33 -1.45 -8.09
N TYR A 19 3.02 -0.57 -8.82
CA TYR A 19 2.42 0.71 -9.18
C TYR A 19 1.12 0.51 -9.95
N ASP A 20 1.14 -0.39 -10.92
CA ASP A 20 -0.03 -0.63 -11.77
C ASP A 20 -1.23 -1.09 -10.94
N ILE A 21 -1.00 -1.90 -9.93
CA ILE A 21 -2.07 -2.36 -9.05
C ILE A 21 -2.67 -1.18 -8.27
N TYR A 22 -1.81 -0.34 -7.70
CA TYR A 22 -2.30 0.83 -6.97
C TYR A 22 -3.06 1.76 -7.89
N GLU A 23 -2.52 2.01 -9.08
CA GLU A 23 -3.19 2.89 -10.02
C GLU A 23 -4.57 2.36 -10.38
N GLU A 24 -4.66 1.08 -10.65
CA GLU A 24 -5.94 0.48 -11.02
C GLU A 24 -6.97 0.61 -9.91
N VAL A 25 -6.58 0.26 -8.70
CA VAL A 25 -7.50 0.31 -7.57
C VAL A 25 -7.96 1.74 -7.31
N LEU A 26 -7.01 2.68 -7.30
CA LEU A 26 -7.34 4.07 -6.98
C LEU A 26 -8.18 4.71 -8.09
N THR A 27 -7.85 4.44 -9.34
CA THR A 27 -8.63 4.96 -10.46
C THR A 27 -10.07 4.47 -10.39
N ARG A 28 -10.24 3.21 -10.04
CA ARG A 28 -11.58 2.64 -9.91
C ARG A 28 -12.35 3.30 -8.77
N LYS A 29 -11.70 3.47 -7.63
CA LYS A 29 -12.39 4.03 -6.47
C LYS A 29 -12.67 5.51 -6.61
N LEU A 30 -11.80 6.23 -7.30
CA LEU A 30 -12.03 7.65 -7.56
C LEU A 30 -12.95 7.89 -8.75
N ALA A 31 -13.14 6.86 -9.58
CA ALA A 31 -13.92 6.95 -10.81
C ALA A 31 -13.34 7.98 -11.77
N ARG A 32 -12.02 8.15 -11.78
CA ARG A 32 -11.32 9.04 -12.68
C ARG A 32 -9.84 8.67 -12.70
N PRO A 33 -9.11 9.08 -13.75
CA PRO A 33 -7.66 8.85 -13.77
C PRO A 33 -6.98 9.66 -12.67
N LEU A 34 -5.82 9.19 -12.24
CA LEU A 34 -5.00 9.94 -11.29
C LEU A 34 -4.45 11.20 -11.98
N ASP A 35 -4.43 12.31 -11.26
CA ASP A 35 -3.79 13.50 -11.79
C ASP A 35 -2.27 13.40 -11.59
N ARG A 36 -1.54 14.41 -12.04
CA ARG A 36 -0.08 14.35 -12.02
C ARG A 36 0.45 14.25 -10.60
N SER A 37 -0.12 15.03 -9.70
CA SER A 37 0.31 15.00 -8.31
C SER A 37 0.08 13.63 -7.67
N GLU A 38 -1.10 13.07 -7.91
CA GLU A 38 -1.43 11.76 -7.36
C GLU A 38 -0.52 10.67 -7.92
N THR A 39 -0.24 10.74 -9.22
CA THR A 39 0.66 9.80 -9.86
C THR A 39 2.04 9.84 -9.21
N LEU A 40 2.58 11.04 -9.02
CA LEU A 40 3.90 11.19 -8.43
C LEU A 40 3.93 10.71 -6.99
N GLN A 41 2.86 10.96 -6.24
CA GLN A 41 2.79 10.49 -4.87
C GLN A 41 2.80 8.97 -4.79
N ILE A 42 2.07 8.33 -5.68
CA ILE A 42 2.04 6.88 -5.69
C ILE A 42 3.39 6.31 -6.14
N GLU A 43 4.01 6.92 -7.15
CA GLU A 43 5.33 6.50 -7.58
C GLU A 43 6.35 6.60 -6.45
N PHE A 44 6.30 7.70 -5.71
CA PHE A 44 7.19 7.90 -4.58
C PHE A 44 6.98 6.82 -3.52
N PHE A 45 5.73 6.57 -3.19
CA PHE A 45 5.40 5.57 -2.18
C PHE A 45 5.83 4.18 -2.62
N VAL A 46 5.51 3.79 -3.83
CA VAL A 46 5.82 2.45 -4.33
C VAL A 46 7.33 2.24 -4.39
N THR A 47 8.07 3.23 -4.87
CA THR A 47 9.52 3.13 -4.95
C THR A 47 10.12 2.98 -3.56
N GLY A 48 9.67 3.80 -2.62
CA GLY A 48 10.16 3.71 -1.25
C GLY A 48 9.80 2.39 -0.59
N ALA A 49 8.57 1.96 -0.77
CA ALA A 49 8.12 0.70 -0.17
C ALA A 49 8.91 -0.49 -0.73
N LYS A 50 9.16 -0.47 -2.04
CA LYS A 50 9.93 -1.54 -2.66
C LYS A 50 11.37 -1.56 -2.11
N HIS A 51 11.98 -0.40 -2.00
CA HIS A 51 13.33 -0.31 -1.46
C HIS A 51 13.38 -0.78 -0.02
N MET A 52 12.44 -0.32 0.79
CA MET A 52 12.40 -0.68 2.21
C MET A 52 12.16 -2.18 2.39
N THR A 53 11.28 -2.74 1.58
CA THR A 53 10.98 -4.16 1.67
C THR A 53 12.23 -4.98 1.36
N ARG A 54 12.95 -4.60 0.32
CA ARG A 54 14.19 -5.30 -0.03
C ARG A 54 15.19 -5.21 1.11
N HIS A 55 15.37 -4.01 1.65
CA HIS A 55 16.30 -3.79 2.74
C HIS A 55 15.94 -4.62 3.96
N TRP A 56 14.65 -4.68 4.25
CA TRP A 56 14.16 -5.44 5.39
C TRP A 56 14.45 -6.93 5.23
N VAL A 57 14.19 -7.45 4.04
CA VAL A 57 14.41 -8.87 3.78
C VAL A 57 15.91 -9.18 3.82
N GLU A 58 16.73 -8.32 3.22
CA GLU A 58 18.18 -8.51 3.22
C GLU A 58 18.75 -8.45 4.63
N GLY A 59 18.11 -7.68 5.51
CA GLY A 59 18.47 -7.61 6.91
C GLY A 59 17.86 -8.72 7.75
N ARG A 60 17.37 -9.77 7.09
CA ARG A 60 16.81 -10.95 7.75
C ARG A 60 15.57 -10.65 8.57
N MET A 61 14.83 -9.64 8.14
CA MET A 61 13.55 -9.30 8.77
C MET A 61 13.71 -8.98 10.25
N ALA A 62 14.76 -8.23 10.58
CA ALA A 62 15.04 -7.88 11.96
C ALA A 62 13.92 -7.10 12.61
N ASP A 63 13.26 -6.23 11.81
CA ASP A 63 12.11 -5.49 12.31
C ASP A 63 10.87 -6.36 12.16
N SER A 64 9.90 -6.16 13.06
CA SER A 64 8.70 -6.97 13.01
C SER A 64 7.84 -6.62 11.79
N PRO A 65 7.08 -7.60 11.27
CA PRO A 65 6.13 -7.28 10.20
C PRO A 65 5.12 -6.20 10.60
N GLU A 66 4.74 -6.18 11.88
CA GLU A 66 3.80 -5.17 12.37
C GLU A 66 4.40 -3.78 12.28
N LEU A 67 5.67 -3.64 12.62
CA LEU A 67 6.35 -2.36 12.50
C LEU A 67 6.44 -1.94 11.04
N MET A 68 6.82 -2.86 10.16
CA MET A 68 6.92 -2.56 8.74
C MET A 68 5.57 -2.13 8.18
N ALA A 69 4.51 -2.82 8.55
CA ALA A 69 3.17 -2.45 8.10
C ALA A 69 2.79 -1.06 8.60
N HIS A 70 3.14 -0.74 9.84
CA HIS A 70 2.86 0.58 10.39
C HIS A 70 3.59 1.67 9.62
N ILE A 71 4.87 1.44 9.31
CA ILE A 71 5.66 2.41 8.56
C ILE A 71 5.08 2.63 7.17
N PHE A 72 4.74 1.55 6.47
CA PHE A 72 4.16 1.68 5.13
C PHE A 72 2.82 2.41 5.17
N THR A 73 1.98 2.10 6.15
CA THR A 73 0.71 2.79 6.29
C THR A 73 0.92 4.28 6.56
N SER A 74 1.89 4.60 7.41
CA SER A 74 2.19 5.99 7.74
C SER A 74 2.72 6.77 6.55
N ALA A 75 3.36 6.09 5.62
CA ALA A 75 3.94 6.73 4.44
C ALA A 75 2.95 6.82 3.27
N MET A 76 1.78 6.19 3.39
CA MET A 76 0.79 6.20 2.32
C MET A 76 0.33 7.63 2.05
N PRO A 77 0.24 8.03 0.77
CA PRO A 77 -0.27 9.37 0.47
C PRO A 77 -1.65 9.61 1.07
N ALA A 78 -1.85 10.83 1.55
CA ALA A 78 -3.08 11.14 2.27
C ALA A 78 -4.33 10.91 1.44
N PHE A 79 -4.28 11.20 0.14
CA PHE A 79 -5.46 11.01 -0.69
C PHE A 79 -5.80 9.54 -0.87
N ALA A 80 -4.78 8.67 -0.81
CA ALA A 80 -4.97 7.25 -1.12
C ALA A 80 -5.33 6.43 0.10
N LEU A 81 -4.89 6.85 1.27
CA LEU A 81 -5.06 6.03 2.47
C LEU A 81 -6.51 5.63 2.72
N PRO A 82 -7.47 6.57 2.75
CA PRO A 82 -8.85 6.17 3.00
C PRO A 82 -9.44 5.30 1.90
N LEU A 83 -8.92 5.40 0.69
CA LEU A 83 -9.41 4.59 -0.41
C LEU A 83 -8.88 3.16 -0.35
N LEU A 84 -7.72 2.97 0.24
CA LEU A 84 -7.07 1.66 0.29
C LEU A 84 -7.32 0.92 1.58
N GLU A 85 -7.84 1.58 2.60
CA GLU A 85 -8.17 0.90 3.83
C GLU A 85 -9.26 -0.12 3.59
N PRO A 86 -9.19 -1.27 4.27
CA PRO A 86 -10.30 -2.22 4.20
C PRO A 86 -11.59 -1.50 4.55
N ASP A 87 -12.69 -1.97 3.99
CA ASP A 87 -13.98 -1.36 4.27
C ASP A 87 -14.40 -1.72 5.69
N THR A 88 -13.72 -1.14 6.63
CA THR A 88 -13.99 -1.34 8.04
C THR A 88 -14.75 -0.16 8.62
N GLY A 89 -15.18 0.74 7.75
CA GLY A 89 -15.84 1.95 8.21
C GLY A 89 -17.20 1.67 8.80
N PRO A 90 -18.24 2.26 8.22
CA PRO A 90 -19.57 2.19 8.84
C PRO A 90 -20.07 0.76 9.04
N SER A 91 -19.83 -0.13 8.06
CA SER A 91 -20.37 -1.48 8.21
C SER A 91 -19.66 -2.23 9.32
N ALA A 92 -18.33 -2.13 9.39
CA ALA A 92 -17.61 -2.78 10.46
C ALA A 92 -17.97 -2.21 11.80
N GLN A 93 -18.16 -0.91 11.87
CA GLN A 93 -18.57 -0.27 13.12
C GLN A 93 -19.98 -0.68 13.51
N ALA A 94 -20.85 -0.80 12.53
CA ALA A 94 -22.20 -1.25 12.80
C ALA A 94 -22.18 -2.66 13.37
N ASP A 95 -21.38 -3.52 12.81
CA ASP A 95 -21.24 -4.87 13.32
C ASP A 95 -20.74 -4.87 14.75
N THR A 96 -19.77 -4.00 15.01
CA THR A 96 -19.18 -3.92 16.34
C THR A 96 -20.16 -3.41 17.36
N THR A 97 -20.97 -2.45 16.97
CA THR A 97 -21.90 -1.84 17.89
C THR A 97 -23.20 -2.62 18.01
N ALA A 98 -23.47 -3.40 17.02
CA ALA A 98 -24.65 -4.23 17.08
C ALA A 98 -24.41 -5.43 17.97
#